data_2ac0cbfad3d35c452594ab3f831f209b
#
_entry.id   2ac0cbfad3d35c452594ab3f831f209b
#
_cell.length_a   1.000
_cell.length_b   1.000
_cell.length_c   1.000
_cell.angle_alpha   90.00
_cell.angle_beta   90.00
_cell.angle_gamma   90.00
#
_symmetry.space_group_name_H-M   'P 1'
#
loop_
_entity.id
_entity.type
_entity.pdbx_description
1 polymer ?
#
loop_
_entity_poly.entity_id
_entity_poly.type
_entity_poly.pdbx_seq_one_letter_code
_entity_poly.pdbx_strand_id
1 'polypeptide(L)'
;MIMQIVHLKSPLSAGELMEKARERAPQFRALPGLLQKYYIDRPGDGEYAGVYLWDSMESLQSFRESELAGTIAVAYQVTEPPVVEISEVMFPLRDM
;
A
#
# COMPACT_ATOMS: atom_id res chain seq x y z
N MET A 1 -15.06 -2.61 -6.71
CA MET A 1 -13.65 -2.82 -6.32
C MET A 1 -12.91 -1.48 -6.41
N ILE A 2 -12.21 -1.13 -5.34
CA ILE A 2 -11.51 0.15 -5.24
C ILE A 2 -10.01 -0.08 -5.33
N MET A 3 -9.33 0.71 -6.16
CA MET A 3 -7.88 0.72 -6.24
C MET A 3 -7.35 1.95 -5.49
N GLN A 4 -6.40 1.72 -4.60
CA GLN A 4 -5.70 2.77 -3.88
C GLN A 4 -4.22 2.66 -4.18
N ILE A 5 -3.61 3.74 -4.64
CA ILE A 5 -2.18 3.78 -4.91
C ILE A 5 -1.56 4.78 -3.95
N VAL A 6 -0.57 4.32 -3.17
CA VAL A 6 0.13 5.14 -2.19
C VAL A 6 1.57 5.29 -2.64
N HIS A 7 1.94 6.51 -3.03
CA HIS A 7 3.30 6.84 -3.45
C HIS A 7 4.10 7.29 -2.24
N LEU A 8 5.27 6.69 -2.05
CA LEU A 8 6.16 6.97 -0.91
C LEU A 8 7.55 7.38 -1.38
N LYS A 9 8.19 8.24 -0.58
CA LYS A 9 9.62 8.49 -0.69
C LYS A 9 10.30 8.01 0.59
N SER A 10 11.36 7.23 0.45
CA SER A 10 12.05 6.59 1.55
C SER A 10 13.55 6.53 1.28
N PRO A 11 14.41 6.69 2.32
CA PRO A 11 15.85 6.51 2.17
C PRO A 11 16.27 5.05 2.09
N LEU A 12 15.34 4.11 2.33
CA LEU A 12 15.64 2.68 2.28
C LEU A 12 15.92 2.24 0.84
N SER A 13 16.81 1.29 0.67
CA SER A 13 16.98 0.60 -0.62
C SER A 13 15.77 -0.30 -0.89
N ALA A 14 15.59 -0.72 -2.15
CA ALA A 14 14.52 -1.63 -2.51
C ALA A 14 14.58 -2.92 -1.69
N GLY A 15 15.77 -3.45 -1.47
CA GLY A 15 15.94 -4.66 -0.66
C GLY A 15 15.53 -4.47 0.79
N GLU A 16 15.94 -3.36 1.38
CA GLU A 16 15.57 -3.02 2.77
C GLU A 16 14.06 -2.81 2.91
N LEU A 17 13.46 -2.13 1.93
CA LEU A 17 12.02 -1.91 1.94
C LEU A 17 11.25 -3.22 1.79
N MET A 18 11.70 -4.11 0.91
CA MET A 18 11.09 -5.44 0.72
C MET A 18 11.18 -6.27 1.99
N GLU A 19 12.30 -6.21 2.70
CA GLU A 19 12.48 -6.92 3.95
C GLU A 19 11.46 -6.44 5.00
N LYS A 20 11.31 -5.13 5.14
CA LYS A 20 10.29 -4.54 6.01
C LYS A 20 8.88 -4.96 5.60
N ALA A 21 8.59 -4.92 4.31
CA ALA A 21 7.28 -5.30 3.80
C ALA A 21 6.95 -6.76 4.12
N ARG A 22 7.91 -7.66 3.99
CA ARG A 22 7.72 -9.07 4.31
C ARG A 22 7.48 -9.32 5.79
N GLU A 23 8.17 -8.59 6.66
CA GLU A 23 7.94 -8.65 8.11
C GLU A 23 6.51 -8.26 8.47
N ARG A 24 5.97 -7.29 7.76
CA ARG A 24 4.64 -6.70 8.02
C ARG A 24 3.52 -7.40 7.25
N ALA A 25 3.86 -8.25 6.27
CA ALA A 25 2.89 -8.89 5.39
C ALA A 25 1.75 -9.62 6.12
N PRO A 26 1.99 -10.37 7.21
CA PRO A 26 0.89 -11.05 7.91
C PRO A 26 -0.20 -10.08 8.40
N GLN A 27 0.17 -8.89 8.85
CA GLN A 27 -0.78 -7.88 9.31
C GLN A 27 -1.66 -7.38 8.16
N PHE A 28 -1.07 -7.20 6.98
CA PHE A 28 -1.82 -6.77 5.79
C PHE A 28 -2.70 -7.89 5.25
N ARG A 29 -2.24 -9.15 5.29
CA ARG A 29 -3.05 -10.29 4.87
C ARG A 29 -4.30 -10.46 5.72
N ALA A 30 -4.26 -10.03 6.97
CA ALA A 30 -5.38 -10.12 7.90
C ALA A 30 -6.40 -9.00 7.74
N LEU A 31 -6.14 -7.99 6.90
CA LEU A 31 -7.05 -6.84 6.74
C LEU A 31 -8.34 -7.25 6.05
N PRO A 32 -9.51 -7.00 6.69
CA PRO A 32 -10.79 -7.28 6.06
C PRO A 32 -10.95 -6.47 4.77
N GLY A 33 -11.39 -7.14 3.71
CA GLY A 33 -11.70 -6.48 2.45
C GLY A 33 -10.50 -6.16 1.56
N LEU A 34 -9.28 -6.41 2.02
CA LEU A 34 -8.10 -6.26 1.15
C LEU A 34 -8.00 -7.48 0.24
N LEU A 35 -8.26 -7.28 -1.05
CA LEU A 35 -8.25 -8.35 -2.04
C LEU A 35 -6.85 -8.68 -2.52
N GLN A 36 -6.01 -7.66 -2.68
CA GLN A 36 -4.64 -7.81 -3.15
C GLN A 36 -3.85 -6.55 -2.83
N LYS A 37 -2.54 -6.70 -2.67
CA LYS A 37 -1.62 -5.58 -2.54
C LYS A 37 -0.35 -5.88 -3.32
N TYR A 38 0.10 -4.90 -4.11
CA TYR A 38 1.37 -4.96 -4.83
C TYR A 38 2.31 -3.93 -4.27
N TYR A 39 3.57 -4.31 -4.12
CA TYR A 39 4.65 -3.43 -3.70
C TYR A 39 5.45 -3.07 -4.95
N ILE A 40 5.57 -1.78 -5.23
CA ILE A 40 6.14 -1.28 -6.48
C ILE A 40 7.44 -0.53 -6.20
N ASP A 41 8.50 -0.90 -6.94
CA ASP A 41 9.75 -0.16 -7.00
C ASP A 41 9.65 0.77 -8.21
N ARG A 42 9.61 2.07 -7.97
CA ARG A 42 9.43 3.05 -9.03
C ARG A 42 10.79 3.50 -9.59
N PRO A 43 10.84 3.92 -10.87
CA PRO A 43 12.07 4.52 -11.40
C PRO A 43 12.35 5.84 -10.66
N GLY A 44 13.53 5.93 -10.06
CA GLY A 44 13.92 7.05 -9.21
C GLY A 44 14.42 6.53 -7.88
N ASP A 45 15.46 7.14 -7.33
CA ASP A 45 16.03 6.72 -6.07
C ASP A 45 15.08 7.00 -4.92
N GLY A 46 14.75 5.96 -4.14
CA GLY A 46 13.92 6.08 -2.97
C GLY A 46 12.45 6.34 -3.25
N GLU A 47 11.97 6.06 -4.47
CA GLU A 47 10.56 6.20 -4.83
C GLU A 47 9.91 4.83 -4.93
N TYR A 48 8.84 4.63 -4.15
CA TYR A 48 8.11 3.37 -4.07
C TYR A 48 6.61 3.62 -4.09
N ALA A 49 5.85 2.57 -4.34
CA ALA A 49 4.39 2.64 -4.25
C ALA A 49 3.81 1.34 -3.72
N GLY A 50 2.67 1.47 -3.05
CA GLY A 50 1.82 0.32 -2.74
C GLY A 50 0.54 0.44 -3.54
N VAL A 51 0.13 -0.62 -4.21
CA VAL A 51 -1.15 -0.69 -4.92
C VAL A 51 -2.05 -1.64 -4.14
N TYR A 52 -3.16 -1.11 -3.64
CA TYR A 52 -4.13 -1.85 -2.85
C TYR A 52 -5.40 -2.04 -3.66
N LEU A 53 -5.94 -3.25 -3.63
CA LEU A 53 -7.27 -3.53 -4.19
C LEU A 53 -8.20 -3.87 -3.04
N TRP A 54 -9.26 -3.08 -2.88
CA TRP A 54 -10.25 -3.22 -1.81
C TRP A 54 -11.58 -3.68 -2.36
N ASP A 55 -12.32 -4.47 -1.60
CA ASP A 55 -13.66 -4.89 -1.97
C ASP A 55 -14.65 -3.72 -1.96
N SER A 56 -14.40 -2.71 -1.13
CA SER A 56 -15.30 -1.57 -0.96
C SER A 56 -14.56 -0.34 -0.44
N MET A 57 -15.19 0.81 -0.58
CA MET A 57 -14.71 2.06 0.01
C MET A 57 -14.70 2.01 1.54
N GLU A 58 -15.64 1.29 2.12
CA GLU A 58 -15.73 1.11 3.58
C GLU A 58 -14.51 0.39 4.13
N SER A 59 -14.06 -0.67 3.47
CA SER A 59 -12.86 -1.41 3.87
C SER A 59 -11.62 -0.53 3.79
N LEU A 60 -11.50 0.26 2.72
CA LEU A 60 -10.41 1.22 2.56
C LEU A 60 -10.40 2.25 3.70
N GLN A 61 -11.56 2.82 4.02
CA GLN A 61 -11.68 3.81 5.10
C GLN A 61 -11.33 3.22 6.46
N SER A 62 -11.79 2.00 6.74
CA SER A 62 -11.44 1.30 7.98
C SER A 62 -9.93 1.14 8.11
N PHE A 63 -9.26 0.78 7.02
CA PHE A 63 -7.79 0.68 7.01
C PHE A 63 -7.15 2.04 7.31
N ARG A 64 -7.60 3.11 6.65
CA ARG A 64 -7.02 4.45 6.84
C ARG A 64 -7.10 4.93 8.28
N GLU A 65 -8.12 4.53 8.99
CA GLU A 65 -8.35 4.89 10.40
C GLU A 65 -7.63 3.95 11.37
N SER A 66 -7.01 2.88 10.88
CA SER A 66 -6.38 1.86 11.71
C SER A 66 -4.99 2.29 12.20
N GLU A 67 -4.54 1.66 13.29
CA GLU A 67 -3.17 1.82 13.78
C GLU A 67 -2.14 1.37 12.75
N LEU A 68 -2.46 0.30 12.02
CA LEU A 68 -1.57 -0.24 11.00
C LEU A 68 -1.24 0.81 9.94
N ALA A 69 -2.23 1.55 9.46
CA ALA A 69 -2.02 2.63 8.51
C ALA A 69 -1.10 3.71 9.09
N GLY A 70 -1.28 4.04 10.36
CA GLY A 70 -0.47 5.04 11.05
C GLY A 70 1.00 4.65 11.22
N THR A 71 1.33 3.37 11.15
CA THR A 71 2.70 2.90 11.33
C THR A 71 3.52 2.86 10.03
N ILE A 72 2.88 3.05 8.87
CA ILE A 72 3.56 2.93 7.56
C ILE A 72 4.70 3.93 7.42
N ALA A 73 4.46 5.18 7.76
CA ALA A 73 5.47 6.24 7.62
C ALA A 73 6.71 5.94 8.46
N VAL A 74 6.53 5.44 9.67
CA VAL A 74 7.64 5.10 10.57
C VAL A 74 8.36 3.85 10.08
N ALA A 75 7.63 2.82 9.68
CA ALA A 75 8.20 1.55 9.24
C ALA A 75 9.11 1.72 8.02
N TYR A 76 8.70 2.55 7.07
CA TYR A 76 9.45 2.79 5.84
C TYR A 76 10.26 4.08 5.85
N GLN A 77 10.34 4.76 6.99
CA GLN A 77 11.10 6.00 7.15
C GLN A 77 10.74 7.04 6.09
N VAL A 78 9.45 7.20 5.85
CA VAL A 78 8.92 8.08 4.81
C VAL A 78 9.33 9.52 5.09
N THR A 79 9.92 10.19 4.09
CA THR A 79 10.52 11.53 4.23
C THR A 79 9.57 12.68 3.90
N GLU A 80 8.48 12.39 3.21
CA GLU A 80 7.46 13.37 2.80
C GLU A 80 6.08 12.76 2.98
N PRO A 81 5.03 13.57 3.12
CA PRO A 81 3.67 13.05 3.14
C PRO A 81 3.39 12.21 1.89
N PRO A 82 2.83 11.00 2.03
CA PRO A 82 2.51 10.16 0.88
C PRO A 82 1.48 10.81 -0.04
N VAL A 83 1.59 10.54 -1.34
CA VAL A 83 0.58 10.95 -2.32
C VAL A 83 -0.32 9.74 -2.56
N VAL A 84 -1.61 9.92 -2.35
CA VAL A 84 -2.59 8.84 -2.44
C VAL A 84 -3.56 9.10 -3.58
N GLU A 85 -3.74 8.10 -4.44
CA GLU A 85 -4.73 8.10 -5.51
C GLU A 85 -5.76 7.01 -5.22
N ILE A 86 -7.03 7.35 -5.37
CA ILE A 86 -8.14 6.41 -5.13
C ILE A 86 -9.03 6.43 -6.37
N SER A 87 -9.31 5.24 -6.91
CA SER A 87 -10.13 5.10 -8.11
C SER A 87 -11.01 3.88 -8.01
N GLU A 88 -12.16 3.92 -8.67
CA GLU A 88 -12.99 2.75 -8.80
C GLU A 88 -12.54 1.95 -10.02
N VAL A 89 -12.34 0.65 -9.82
CA VAL A 89 -11.99 -0.25 -10.93
C VAL A 89 -13.27 -0.53 -11.72
N MET A 90 -13.27 -0.21 -13.00
CA MET A 90 -14.44 -0.44 -13.84
C MET A 90 -14.74 -1.92 -13.99
N PHE A 91 -13.74 -2.70 -14.37
CA PHE A 91 -13.79 -4.16 -14.36
C PHE A 91 -12.38 -4.73 -14.58
N PRO A 92 -12.07 -5.90 -14.05
CA PRO A 92 -10.82 -6.58 -14.37
C PRO A 92 -10.94 -7.29 -15.71
N LEU A 93 -9.89 -7.23 -16.53
CA LEU A 93 -9.89 -7.93 -17.82
C LEU A 93 -9.94 -9.45 -17.62
N ARG A 94 -9.23 -9.93 -16.61
CA ARG A 94 -9.18 -11.35 -16.26
C ARG A 94 -9.65 -11.53 -14.82
N ASP A 95 -10.18 -12.68 -14.50
CA ASP A 95 -10.54 -13.03 -13.14
C ASP A 95 -9.26 -13.11 -12.28
N MET A 96 -9.39 -12.60 -11.05
CA MET A 96 -8.26 -12.64 -10.11
C MET A 96 -8.38 -13.82 -9.16
#